data_12fd318cc70375bea4db3e44f59f8ce2
#
_entry.id   12fd318cc70375bea4db3e44f59f8ce2
#
_cell.length_a   1.000
_cell.length_b   1.000
_cell.length_c   1.000
_cell.angle_alpha   90.00
_cell.angle_beta   90.00
_cell.angle_gamma   90.00
#
_symmetry.space_group_name_H-M   'P 1'
#
loop_
_entity.id
_entity.type
_entity.pdbx_description
1 polymer ?
#
loop_
_entity_poly.entity_id
_entity_poly.type
_entity_poly.pdbx_seq_one_letter_code
_entity_poly.pdbx_strand_id
1 'polypeptide(L)'
;MNMLECMNMTIAYIEEHLLEELHMPIIAKAAGCSERDVQQVFYALTGISVAEYVRRRRLSLAGYELQKGKQSVLDVALKYGYTSPDSFTRAFRQLHGITPSEVKKGGRLLKSYGRITFVLTIKGVNAMNYKIVEKEEMRIIGFRKWFSTENNSQMTEIPKMWDAVTEEMKKRITELSNNEGVVGLCAD
;
A
#
# COMPACT_ATOMS: atom_id res chain seq x y z
N MET A 1 -12.93 19.53 5.22
CA MET A 1 -12.47 18.22 4.67
C MET A 1 -11.03 18.37 4.23
N ASN A 2 -10.16 17.51 4.65
CA ASN A 2 -8.76 17.56 4.24
C ASN A 2 -8.55 16.74 2.92
N MET A 3 -7.41 16.97 2.26
CA MET A 3 -7.11 16.32 0.97
C MET A 3 -7.03 14.78 1.07
N LEU A 4 -6.59 14.26 2.20
CA LEU A 4 -6.53 12.81 2.43
C LEU A 4 -7.92 12.17 2.49
N GLU A 5 -8.85 12.83 3.17
CA GLU A 5 -10.26 12.44 3.21
C GLU A 5 -10.87 12.46 1.82
N CYS A 6 -10.62 13.54 1.05
CA CYS A 6 -11.06 13.65 -0.35
C CYS A 6 -10.56 12.46 -1.20
N MET A 7 -9.28 12.12 -1.12
CA MET A 7 -8.72 11.00 -1.87
C MET A 7 -9.32 9.65 -1.47
N ASN A 8 -9.52 9.41 -0.18
CA ASN A 8 -10.15 8.18 0.30
C ASN A 8 -11.63 8.09 -0.06
N MET A 9 -12.37 9.21 -0.04
CA MET A 9 -13.76 9.28 -0.53
C MET A 9 -13.85 9.06 -2.04
N THR A 10 -12.90 9.61 -2.81
CA THR A 10 -12.76 9.33 -4.26
C THR A 10 -12.64 7.82 -4.51
N ILE A 11 -11.73 7.14 -3.80
CA ILE A 11 -11.57 5.69 -3.94
C ILE A 11 -12.81 4.93 -3.49
N ALA A 12 -13.43 5.33 -2.38
CA ALA A 12 -14.63 4.68 -1.88
C ALA A 12 -15.76 4.73 -2.91
N TYR A 13 -16.04 5.92 -3.46
CA TYR A 13 -17.05 6.10 -4.49
C TYR A 13 -16.78 5.26 -5.76
N ILE A 14 -15.53 5.29 -6.24
CA ILE A 14 -15.13 4.50 -7.41
C ILE A 14 -15.35 3.00 -7.18
N GLU A 15 -14.94 2.47 -6.02
CA GLU A 15 -15.07 1.03 -5.73
C GLU A 15 -16.52 0.58 -5.57
N GLU A 16 -17.38 1.43 -5.03
CA GLU A 16 -18.81 1.17 -4.89
C GLU A 16 -19.53 1.14 -6.25
N HIS A 17 -19.10 2.02 -7.18
CA HIS A 17 -19.73 2.18 -8.50
C HIS A 17 -18.87 1.60 -9.65
N LEU A 18 -17.98 0.65 -9.34
CA LEU A 18 -16.97 0.19 -10.29
C LEU A 18 -17.54 -0.46 -11.55
N LEU A 19 -18.76 -1.00 -11.48
CA LEU A 19 -19.47 -1.62 -12.59
C LEU A 19 -20.36 -0.63 -13.39
N GLU A 20 -20.50 0.58 -12.88
CA GLU A 20 -21.33 1.63 -13.49
C GLU A 20 -20.49 2.56 -14.37
N GLU A 21 -21.12 3.42 -15.13
CA GLU A 21 -20.43 4.47 -15.85
C GLU A 21 -19.94 5.55 -14.86
N LEU A 22 -18.63 5.76 -14.81
CA LEU A 22 -18.00 6.68 -13.89
C LEU A 22 -17.64 7.99 -14.59
N HIS A 23 -18.23 9.10 -14.12
CA HIS A 23 -17.98 10.45 -14.61
C HIS A 23 -17.21 11.27 -13.59
N MET A 24 -16.13 11.95 -14.01
CA MET A 24 -15.28 12.75 -13.12
C MET A 24 -16.04 13.81 -12.30
N PRO A 25 -17.01 14.58 -12.89
CA PRO A 25 -17.80 15.53 -12.11
C PRO A 25 -18.55 14.90 -10.93
N ILE A 26 -19.10 13.69 -11.14
CA ILE A 26 -19.85 12.97 -10.10
C ILE A 26 -18.91 12.45 -9.02
N ILE A 27 -17.78 11.86 -9.42
CA ILE A 27 -16.74 11.39 -8.49
C ILE A 27 -16.24 12.56 -7.61
N ALA A 28 -15.90 13.68 -8.21
CA ALA A 28 -15.40 14.85 -7.52
C ALA A 28 -16.45 15.43 -6.55
N LYS A 29 -17.71 15.51 -6.98
CA LYS A 29 -18.83 15.95 -6.12
C LYS A 29 -19.01 15.00 -4.92
N ALA A 30 -18.99 13.70 -5.13
CA ALA A 30 -19.11 12.71 -4.06
C ALA A 30 -17.93 12.79 -3.06
N ALA A 31 -16.74 13.09 -3.56
CA ALA A 31 -15.55 13.30 -2.75
C ALA A 31 -15.47 14.69 -2.09
N GLY A 32 -16.39 15.61 -2.43
CA GLY A 32 -16.42 16.98 -1.92
C GLY A 32 -15.23 17.84 -2.35
N CYS A 33 -14.66 17.55 -3.54
CA CYS A 33 -13.48 18.22 -4.10
C CYS A 33 -13.74 18.71 -5.52
N SER A 34 -12.84 19.53 -6.06
CA SER A 34 -12.89 19.87 -7.46
C SER A 34 -12.33 18.71 -8.32
N GLU A 35 -12.82 18.59 -9.57
CA GLU A 35 -12.30 17.59 -10.51
C GLU A 35 -10.79 17.72 -10.74
N ARG A 36 -10.32 18.97 -10.80
CA ARG A 36 -8.92 19.30 -10.98
C ARG A 36 -8.09 18.77 -9.81
N ASP A 37 -8.52 19.01 -8.58
CA ASP A 37 -7.81 18.55 -7.39
C ASP A 37 -7.77 17.02 -7.33
N VAL A 38 -8.90 16.36 -7.59
CA VAL A 38 -8.96 14.91 -7.65
C VAL A 38 -7.94 14.36 -8.66
N GLN A 39 -7.93 14.88 -9.90
CA GLN A 39 -7.02 14.39 -10.95
C GLN A 39 -5.55 14.66 -10.62
N GLN A 40 -5.21 15.88 -10.20
CA GLN A 40 -3.83 16.27 -9.94
C GLN A 40 -3.25 15.54 -8.73
N VAL A 41 -3.99 15.54 -7.61
CA VAL A 41 -3.50 14.92 -6.36
C VAL A 41 -3.47 13.40 -6.50
N PHE A 42 -4.50 12.81 -7.11
CA PHE A 42 -4.50 11.37 -7.36
C PHE A 42 -3.28 10.94 -8.19
N TYR A 43 -3.01 11.66 -9.30
CA TYR A 43 -1.84 11.37 -10.14
C TYR A 43 -0.51 11.60 -9.39
N ALA A 44 -0.40 12.69 -8.64
CA ALA A 44 0.82 13.00 -7.87
C ALA A 44 1.13 11.91 -6.82
N LEU A 45 0.10 11.33 -6.19
CA LEU A 45 0.27 10.31 -5.17
C LEU A 45 0.46 8.89 -5.71
N THR A 46 -0.16 8.57 -6.86
CA THR A 46 -0.21 7.19 -7.37
C THR A 46 0.61 6.96 -8.64
N GLY A 47 1.00 8.02 -9.33
CA GLY A 47 1.65 7.96 -10.65
C GLY A 47 0.73 7.51 -11.80
N ILE A 48 -0.57 7.31 -11.55
CA ILE A 48 -1.54 6.91 -12.57
C ILE A 48 -2.78 7.81 -12.54
N SER A 49 -3.52 7.88 -13.64
CA SER A 49 -4.79 8.60 -13.68
C SER A 49 -5.91 7.82 -12.99
N VAL A 50 -6.97 8.51 -12.56
CA VAL A 50 -8.20 7.88 -12.04
C VAL A 50 -8.78 6.88 -13.05
N ALA A 51 -8.81 7.22 -14.33
CA ALA A 51 -9.30 6.32 -15.38
C ALA A 51 -8.44 5.05 -15.50
N GLU A 52 -7.13 5.17 -15.38
CA GLU A 52 -6.24 4.00 -15.39
C GLU A 52 -6.42 3.14 -14.14
N TYR A 53 -6.66 3.75 -12.98
CA TYR A 53 -7.00 3.01 -11.75
C TYR A 53 -8.28 2.19 -11.94
N VAL A 54 -9.37 2.81 -12.42
CA VAL A 54 -10.65 2.14 -12.71
C VAL A 54 -10.44 0.98 -13.68
N ARG A 55 -9.71 1.22 -14.78
CA ARG A 55 -9.39 0.20 -15.78
C ARG A 55 -8.66 -1.01 -15.15
N ARG A 56 -7.64 -0.77 -14.35
CA ARG A 56 -6.86 -1.84 -13.67
C ARG A 56 -7.73 -2.62 -12.70
N ARG A 57 -8.57 -1.94 -11.91
CA ARG A 57 -9.48 -2.59 -10.97
C ARG A 57 -10.50 -3.47 -11.69
N ARG A 58 -11.17 -2.93 -12.70
CA ARG A 58 -12.14 -3.70 -13.53
C ARG A 58 -11.51 -4.94 -14.14
N LEU A 59 -10.36 -4.82 -14.77
CA LEU A 59 -9.68 -5.97 -15.39
C LEU A 59 -9.19 -7.00 -14.35
N SER A 60 -8.75 -6.57 -13.16
CA SER A 60 -8.38 -7.49 -12.10
C SER A 60 -9.56 -8.31 -11.60
N LEU A 61 -10.71 -7.67 -11.38
CA LEU A 61 -11.94 -8.36 -10.96
C LEU A 61 -12.51 -9.26 -12.09
N ALA A 62 -12.45 -8.79 -13.34
CA ALA A 62 -12.81 -9.60 -14.49
C ALA A 62 -11.96 -10.88 -14.60
N GLY A 63 -10.66 -10.76 -14.37
CA GLY A 63 -9.75 -11.91 -14.32
C GLY A 63 -10.14 -12.92 -13.26
N TYR A 64 -10.46 -12.46 -12.07
CA TYR A 64 -10.94 -13.31 -10.98
C TYR A 64 -12.24 -14.04 -11.31
N GLU A 65 -13.21 -13.35 -11.94
CA GLU A 65 -14.47 -13.98 -12.38
C GLU A 65 -14.25 -15.03 -13.48
N LEU A 66 -13.36 -14.74 -14.43
CA LEU A 66 -13.02 -15.71 -15.48
C LEU A 66 -12.37 -16.97 -14.93
N GLN A 67 -11.52 -16.85 -13.89
CA GLN A 67 -10.93 -18.01 -13.23
C GLN A 67 -11.99 -18.90 -12.54
N LYS A 68 -13.08 -18.32 -12.04
CA LYS A 68 -14.20 -19.10 -11.50
C LYS A 68 -14.97 -19.90 -12.56
N GLY A 69 -14.79 -19.60 -13.84
CA GLY A 69 -15.32 -20.34 -14.97
C GLY A 69 -16.83 -20.29 -15.21
N LYS A 70 -17.60 -19.60 -14.34
CA LYS A 70 -19.07 -19.61 -14.35
C LYS A 70 -19.71 -18.77 -15.47
N GLN A 71 -19.01 -17.75 -15.95
CA GLN A 71 -19.53 -16.79 -16.95
C GLN A 71 -18.77 -16.90 -18.25
N SER A 72 -19.42 -16.50 -19.37
CA SER A 72 -18.75 -16.39 -20.66
C SER A 72 -17.79 -15.19 -20.68
N VAL A 73 -16.82 -15.19 -21.60
CA VAL A 73 -15.93 -14.04 -21.80
C VAL A 73 -16.71 -12.79 -22.19
N LEU A 74 -17.77 -12.96 -22.98
CA LEU A 74 -18.65 -11.87 -23.41
C LEU A 74 -19.40 -11.26 -22.22
N ASP A 75 -20.01 -12.10 -21.37
CA ASP A 75 -20.77 -11.61 -20.21
C ASP A 75 -19.87 -10.83 -19.24
N VAL A 76 -18.65 -11.34 -19.00
CA VAL A 76 -17.67 -10.64 -18.17
C VAL A 76 -17.24 -9.32 -18.83
N ALA A 77 -17.00 -9.30 -20.14
CA ALA A 77 -16.65 -8.07 -20.85
C ALA A 77 -17.73 -6.99 -20.69
N LEU A 78 -19.00 -7.36 -20.96
CA LEU A 78 -20.14 -6.45 -20.81
C LEU A 78 -20.29 -5.95 -19.36
N LYS A 79 -20.20 -6.84 -18.39
CA LYS A 79 -20.29 -6.51 -16.95
C LYS A 79 -19.27 -5.44 -16.53
N TYR A 80 -18.06 -5.50 -17.07
CA TYR A 80 -16.99 -4.56 -16.74
C TYR A 80 -16.91 -3.36 -17.69
N GLY A 81 -17.99 -3.09 -18.46
CA GLY A 81 -18.16 -1.86 -19.24
C GLY A 81 -17.47 -1.87 -20.61
N TYR A 82 -17.14 -3.03 -21.15
CA TYR A 82 -16.62 -3.16 -22.52
C TYR A 82 -17.74 -3.44 -23.51
N THR A 83 -17.82 -2.62 -24.55
CA THR A 83 -18.84 -2.74 -25.58
C THR A 83 -18.51 -3.79 -26.63
N SER A 84 -17.27 -4.26 -26.71
CA SER A 84 -16.88 -5.33 -27.64
C SER A 84 -15.91 -6.32 -27.01
N PRO A 85 -16.01 -7.63 -27.35
CA PRO A 85 -15.07 -8.67 -26.90
C PRO A 85 -13.62 -8.39 -27.31
N ASP A 86 -13.42 -7.74 -28.46
CA ASP A 86 -12.07 -7.44 -28.97
C ASP A 86 -11.38 -6.34 -28.14
N SER A 87 -12.11 -5.28 -27.80
CA SER A 87 -11.58 -4.21 -26.93
C SER A 87 -11.24 -4.74 -25.54
N PHE A 88 -12.11 -5.61 -24.98
CA PHE A 88 -11.85 -6.28 -23.71
C PHE A 88 -10.64 -7.20 -23.81
N THR A 89 -10.56 -8.06 -24.81
CA THR A 89 -9.45 -9.00 -24.98
C THR A 89 -8.11 -8.28 -25.13
N ARG A 90 -8.08 -7.17 -25.87
CA ARG A 90 -6.88 -6.34 -26.02
C ARG A 90 -6.45 -5.72 -24.69
N ALA A 91 -7.37 -5.07 -23.98
CA ALA A 91 -7.09 -4.45 -22.68
C ALA A 91 -6.68 -5.49 -21.64
N PHE A 92 -7.34 -6.63 -21.61
CA PHE A 92 -7.06 -7.74 -20.71
C PHE A 92 -5.66 -8.32 -20.95
N ARG A 93 -5.33 -8.59 -22.22
CA ARG A 93 -4.00 -9.09 -22.59
C ARG A 93 -2.89 -8.08 -22.27
N GLN A 94 -3.14 -6.79 -22.49
CA GLN A 94 -2.19 -5.73 -22.15
C GLN A 94 -1.87 -5.72 -20.64
N LEU A 95 -2.88 -5.95 -19.78
CA LEU A 95 -2.70 -5.96 -18.35
C LEU A 95 -2.07 -7.26 -17.82
N HIS A 96 -2.67 -8.41 -18.20
CA HIS A 96 -2.34 -9.70 -17.64
C HIS A 96 -1.26 -10.48 -18.42
N GLY A 97 -0.99 -10.09 -19.67
CA GLY A 97 -0.07 -10.78 -20.58
C GLY A 97 -0.67 -12.00 -21.30
N ILE A 98 -1.90 -12.38 -20.95
CA ILE A 98 -2.64 -13.55 -21.50
C ILE A 98 -4.06 -13.16 -21.87
N THR A 99 -4.73 -13.97 -22.67
CA THR A 99 -6.10 -13.71 -23.12
C THR A 99 -7.15 -14.21 -22.10
N PRO A 100 -8.37 -13.63 -22.11
CA PRO A 100 -9.48 -14.10 -21.27
C PRO A 100 -9.80 -15.59 -21.46
N SER A 101 -9.73 -16.08 -22.69
CA SER A 101 -9.99 -17.49 -23.02
C SER A 101 -8.94 -18.44 -22.45
N GLU A 102 -7.68 -18.01 -22.37
CA GLU A 102 -6.60 -18.78 -21.73
C GLU A 102 -6.81 -18.87 -20.22
N VAL A 103 -7.31 -17.81 -19.59
CA VAL A 103 -7.64 -17.81 -18.16
C VAL A 103 -8.72 -18.84 -17.82
N LYS A 104 -9.76 -18.93 -18.64
CA LYS A 104 -10.83 -19.92 -18.44
C LYS A 104 -10.36 -21.39 -18.55
N LYS A 105 -9.28 -21.66 -19.25
CA LYS A 105 -8.67 -23.01 -19.31
C LYS A 105 -7.98 -23.39 -18.01
N GLY A 106 -7.77 -22.45 -17.09
CA GLY A 106 -7.18 -22.66 -15.76
C GLY A 106 -5.64 -22.60 -15.71
N GLY A 107 -5.11 -22.62 -14.49
CA GLY A 107 -3.69 -22.75 -14.23
C GLY A 107 -2.81 -21.54 -14.58
N ARG A 108 -3.37 -20.37 -14.83
CA ARG A 108 -2.64 -19.16 -15.20
C ARG A 108 -2.61 -18.14 -14.05
N LEU A 109 -1.45 -17.55 -13.83
CA LEU A 109 -1.29 -16.43 -12.90
C LEU A 109 -1.76 -15.13 -13.53
N LEU A 110 -2.51 -14.34 -12.78
CA LEU A 110 -3.00 -13.03 -13.19
C LEU A 110 -2.36 -11.92 -12.35
N LYS A 111 -2.14 -10.76 -12.98
CA LYS A 111 -1.82 -9.55 -12.24
C LYS A 111 -3.08 -9.05 -11.55
N SER A 112 -2.99 -8.75 -10.26
CA SER A 112 -4.10 -8.19 -9.48
C SER A 112 -3.71 -6.84 -8.92
N TYR A 113 -4.58 -5.86 -9.15
CA TYR A 113 -4.46 -4.52 -8.58
C TYR A 113 -5.55 -4.35 -7.53
N GLY A 114 -5.14 -4.26 -6.27
CA GLY A 114 -6.04 -4.08 -5.14
C GLY A 114 -6.62 -2.68 -5.05
N ARG A 115 -7.57 -2.50 -4.12
CA ARG A 115 -8.07 -1.18 -3.73
C ARG A 115 -6.93 -0.37 -3.09
N ILE A 116 -6.78 0.89 -3.51
CA ILE A 116 -5.85 1.84 -2.90
C ILE A 116 -6.48 2.41 -1.61
N THR A 117 -5.64 2.64 -0.60
CA THR A 117 -5.99 3.41 0.60
C THR A 117 -4.87 4.40 0.86
N PHE A 118 -5.24 5.66 1.05
CA PHE A 118 -4.28 6.71 1.38
C PHE A 118 -4.16 6.86 2.88
N VAL A 119 -2.95 6.73 3.40
CA VAL A 119 -2.63 6.92 4.82
C VAL A 119 -1.52 7.95 4.93
N LEU A 120 -1.72 8.98 5.75
CA LEU A 120 -0.70 9.98 6.05
C LEU A 120 -0.14 9.72 7.44
N THR A 121 1.17 9.50 7.50
CA THR A 121 1.89 9.42 8.77
C THR A 121 2.79 10.64 8.90
N ILE A 122 2.53 11.48 9.91
CA ILE A 122 3.32 12.66 10.20
C ILE A 122 4.13 12.39 11.47
N LYS A 123 5.44 12.55 11.37
CA LYS A 123 6.36 12.40 12.50
C LYS A 123 6.92 13.76 12.89
N GLY A 124 7.24 13.94 14.19
CA GLY A 124 7.90 15.15 14.68
C GLY A 124 6.99 16.36 14.86
N VAL A 125 5.65 16.21 14.77
CA VAL A 125 4.69 17.31 14.99
C VAL A 125 4.62 17.71 16.47
N ASN A 126 4.82 16.76 17.38
CA ASN A 126 4.80 17.04 18.81
C ASN A 126 6.21 17.37 19.29
N ALA A 127 6.32 18.38 20.16
CA ALA A 127 7.56 18.69 20.85
C ALA A 127 8.02 17.47 21.67
N MET A 128 9.24 17.03 21.45
CA MET A 128 9.85 16.02 22.31
C MET A 128 10.37 16.70 23.56
N ASN A 129 9.90 16.26 24.72
CA ASN A 129 10.52 16.64 25.98
C ASN A 129 11.82 15.89 26.12
N TYR A 130 12.93 16.60 26.13
CA TYR A 130 14.25 16.01 26.38
C TYR A 130 14.94 16.73 27.53
N LYS A 131 15.80 16.01 28.20
CA LYS A 131 16.69 16.54 29.25
C LYS A 131 18.11 16.14 28.90
N ILE A 132 18.98 17.13 28.81
CA ILE A 132 20.41 16.88 28.69
C ILE A 132 20.93 16.63 30.11
N VAL A 133 21.58 15.49 30.30
CA VAL A 133 22.17 15.09 31.59
C VAL A 133 23.61 14.75 31.32
N GLU A 134 24.51 15.46 31.97
CA GLU A 134 25.91 15.05 32.06
C GLU A 134 26.02 13.87 33.04
N LYS A 135 26.59 12.79 32.57
CA LYS A 135 26.90 11.61 33.40
C LYS A 135 28.41 11.37 33.38
N GLU A 136 28.90 10.82 34.47
CA GLU A 136 30.27 10.33 34.52
C GLU A 136 30.49 9.25 33.46
N GLU A 137 31.75 8.97 33.12
CA GLU A 137 32.14 7.96 32.15
C GLU A 137 31.45 6.64 32.45
N MET A 138 30.73 6.12 31.46
CA MET A 138 29.99 4.87 31.57
C MET A 138 30.49 3.85 30.56
N ARG A 139 30.52 2.58 30.94
CA ARG A 139 30.80 1.46 30.04
C ARG A 139 29.47 0.90 29.53
N ILE A 140 29.32 0.87 28.20
CA ILE A 140 28.15 0.29 27.55
C ILE A 140 28.50 -1.14 27.13
N ILE A 141 27.65 -2.09 27.54
CA ILE A 141 27.76 -3.50 27.17
C ILE A 141 26.49 -3.86 26.42
N GLY A 142 26.62 -4.38 25.20
CA GLY A 142 25.46 -4.74 24.39
C GLY A 142 25.82 -5.23 22.97
N PHE A 143 24.81 -5.38 22.16
CA PHE A 143 24.95 -5.73 20.74
C PHE A 143 24.94 -4.46 19.90
N ARG A 144 25.79 -4.42 18.89
CA ARG A 144 25.85 -3.33 17.92
C ARG A 144 25.52 -3.86 16.54
N LYS A 145 24.60 -3.21 15.85
CA LYS A 145 24.30 -3.46 14.45
C LYS A 145 24.12 -2.13 13.72
N TRP A 146 24.68 -2.05 12.53
CA TRP A 146 24.47 -0.91 11.65
C TRP A 146 23.21 -1.13 10.81
N PHE A 147 22.41 -0.07 10.67
CA PHE A 147 21.22 -0.05 9.82
C PHE A 147 21.31 1.13 8.86
N SER A 148 20.96 0.91 7.60
CA SER A 148 20.77 2.01 6.66
C SER A 148 19.51 2.78 7.03
N THR A 149 19.57 4.10 6.95
CA THR A 149 18.39 4.98 7.08
C THR A 149 17.71 5.23 5.74
N GLU A 150 18.28 4.74 4.64
CA GLU A 150 17.70 4.86 3.32
C GLU A 150 16.39 4.06 3.21
N ASN A 151 15.38 4.68 2.58
CA ASN A 151 14.06 4.07 2.37
C ASN A 151 13.37 3.55 3.66
N ASN A 152 13.72 4.08 4.83
CA ASN A 152 13.19 3.63 6.12
C ASN A 152 13.41 2.14 6.43
N SER A 153 14.45 1.51 5.87
CA SER A 153 14.76 0.08 6.06
C SER A 153 14.95 -0.27 7.55
N GLN A 154 15.46 0.66 8.35
CA GLN A 154 15.61 0.50 9.80
C GLN A 154 14.30 0.16 10.52
N MET A 155 13.14 0.60 10.01
CA MET A 155 11.84 0.33 10.62
C MET A 155 11.46 -1.16 10.60
N THR A 156 11.97 -1.91 9.64
CA THR A 156 11.75 -3.35 9.52
C THR A 156 12.90 -4.17 10.06
N GLU A 157 14.11 -3.64 10.06
CA GLU A 157 15.30 -4.37 10.48
C GLU A 157 15.57 -4.29 12.00
N ILE A 158 15.27 -3.17 12.65
CA ILE A 158 15.40 -3.03 14.09
C ILE A 158 14.54 -4.04 14.86
N PRO A 159 13.23 -4.22 14.56
CA PRO A 159 12.43 -5.26 15.19
C PRO A 159 13.04 -6.66 15.03
N LYS A 160 13.49 -7.02 13.83
CA LYS A 160 14.14 -8.32 13.58
C LYS A 160 15.42 -8.52 14.40
N MET A 161 16.16 -7.45 14.66
CA MET A 161 17.32 -7.53 15.54
C MET A 161 16.90 -7.86 16.97
N TRP A 162 15.83 -7.24 17.48
CA TRP A 162 15.30 -7.52 18.82
C TRP A 162 14.74 -8.94 18.92
N ASP A 163 14.06 -9.44 17.89
CA ASP A 163 13.56 -10.82 17.84
C ASP A 163 14.68 -11.87 17.86
N ALA A 164 15.88 -11.50 17.37
CA ALA A 164 17.05 -12.37 17.38
C ALA A 164 17.79 -12.40 18.73
N VAL A 165 17.42 -11.55 19.70
CA VAL A 165 18.03 -11.52 21.04
C VAL A 165 17.46 -12.63 21.89
N THR A 166 18.25 -13.66 22.16
CA THR A 166 17.85 -14.80 22.98
C THR A 166 17.72 -14.45 24.46
N GLU A 167 16.98 -15.24 25.22
CA GLU A 167 16.83 -15.06 26.67
C GLU A 167 18.17 -15.19 27.42
N GLU A 168 19.05 -16.06 26.94
CA GLU A 168 20.41 -16.22 27.47
C GLU A 168 21.23 -14.94 27.30
N MET A 169 21.12 -14.29 26.11
CA MET A 169 21.76 -13.00 25.85
C MET A 169 21.23 -11.90 26.76
N LYS A 170 19.91 -11.83 26.95
CA LYS A 170 19.28 -10.86 27.87
C LYS A 170 19.78 -11.05 29.29
N LYS A 171 19.79 -12.30 29.77
CA LYS A 171 20.27 -12.63 31.10
C LYS A 171 21.72 -12.19 31.32
N ARG A 172 22.60 -12.46 30.37
CA ARG A 172 24.03 -12.09 30.45
C ARG A 172 24.24 -10.58 30.42
N ILE A 173 23.44 -9.82 29.65
CA ILE A 173 23.47 -8.36 29.66
C ILE A 173 23.03 -7.84 31.05
N THR A 174 21.92 -8.39 31.59
CA THR A 174 21.42 -8.00 32.91
C THR A 174 22.41 -8.29 34.04
N GLU A 175 23.10 -9.43 34.00
CA GLU A 175 24.14 -9.78 34.98
C GLU A 175 25.36 -8.83 34.96
N LEU A 176 25.65 -8.24 33.81
CA LEU A 176 26.74 -7.30 33.60
C LEU A 176 26.32 -5.83 33.77
N SER A 177 25.03 -5.56 33.85
CA SER A 177 24.46 -4.22 33.98
C SER A 177 24.33 -3.84 35.45
N ASN A 178 24.66 -2.61 35.76
CA ASN A 178 24.43 -2.01 37.08
C ASN A 178 23.14 -1.16 37.12
N ASN A 179 22.35 -1.17 36.06
CA ASN A 179 21.07 -0.46 35.95
C ASN A 179 19.97 -1.44 35.64
N GLU A 180 18.78 -1.18 36.15
CA GLU A 180 17.58 -1.90 35.78
C GLU A 180 17.09 -1.46 34.36
N GLY A 181 17.03 -2.41 33.44
CA GLY A 181 16.45 -2.24 32.10
C GLY A 181 17.45 -2.28 30.97
N VAL A 182 16.91 -2.54 29.77
CA VAL A 182 17.64 -2.54 28.50
C VAL A 182 17.41 -1.19 27.81
N VAL A 183 18.48 -0.52 27.43
CA VAL A 183 18.44 0.79 26.78
C VAL A 183 18.88 0.65 25.33
N GLY A 184 18.10 1.17 24.41
CA GLY A 184 18.50 1.35 23.02
C GLY A 184 19.25 2.67 22.85
N LEU A 185 20.47 2.62 22.32
CA LEU A 185 21.25 3.80 21.98
C LEU A 185 21.37 3.92 20.47
N CYS A 186 21.05 5.11 19.95
CA CYS A 186 21.35 5.48 18.58
C CYS A 186 22.57 6.40 18.60
N ALA A 187 23.59 6.04 17.83
CA ALA A 187 24.79 6.85 17.65
C ALA A 187 25.05 6.98 16.14
N ASP A 188 25.48 8.17 15.72
CA ASP A 188 25.92 8.47 14.36
C ASP A 188 27.26 7.81 14.03
#